data_0bdcc36956a774ffbc1684a29661d884
#
_entry.id   0bdcc36956a774ffbc1684a29661d884
#
_cell.length_a   1.000
_cell.length_b   1.000
_cell.length_c   1.000
_cell.angle_alpha   90.00
_cell.angle_beta   90.00
_cell.angle_gamma   90.00
#
_symmetry.space_group_name_H-M   'P 1'
#
loop_
_entity.id
_entity.type
_entity.pdbx_description
1 polymer ?
#
loop_
_entity_poly.entity_id
_entity_poly.type
_entity_poly.pdbx_seq_one_letter_code
_entity_poly.pdbx_strand_id
1 'polypeptide(L)'
;MIKKIDKFFSILDEIFMWLSFLTLGGMTLLITIQVICRFILKAPLAWSVELASFGFIWMTFFAGYLGARRAQHISVELVQNLFPAAVKKSMKCISALITSAFFLMVVYYLLTLWSKLAAQTSAALNIPMNYIYLGMLIGCACLGLSYLYDAVKIWLPESGEAQSDEGVISE
;
A
#
# COMPACT_ATOMS: atom_id res chain seq x y z
N MET A 1 3.69 -14.08 -20.19
CA MET A 1 4.13 -12.77 -19.66
C MET A 1 3.41 -12.46 -18.35
N ILE A 2 2.11 -12.68 -18.24
CA ILE A 2 1.26 -12.46 -17.07
C ILE A 2 1.81 -13.17 -15.81
N LYS A 3 2.16 -14.46 -15.88
CA LYS A 3 2.72 -15.23 -14.74
C LYS A 3 4.01 -14.64 -14.15
N LYS A 4 4.82 -13.93 -14.93
CA LYS A 4 6.04 -13.27 -14.42
C LYS A 4 5.69 -11.99 -13.65
N ILE A 5 4.67 -11.27 -14.09
CA ILE A 5 4.20 -10.05 -13.44
C ILE A 5 3.48 -10.39 -12.13
N ASP A 6 2.64 -11.43 -12.12
CA ASP A 6 1.99 -11.91 -10.88
C ASP A 6 3.02 -12.37 -9.84
N LYS A 7 4.09 -13.07 -10.27
CA LYS A 7 5.18 -13.47 -9.38
C LYS A 7 5.93 -12.26 -8.81
N PHE A 8 6.12 -11.21 -9.61
CA PHE A 8 6.75 -9.97 -9.15
C PHE A 8 5.91 -9.27 -8.08
N PHE A 9 4.61 -9.15 -8.30
CA PHE A 9 3.70 -8.58 -7.30
C PHE A 9 3.62 -9.44 -6.03
N SER A 10 3.64 -10.77 -6.15
CA SER A 10 3.66 -11.67 -4.98
C SER A 10 4.92 -11.47 -4.12
N ILE A 11 6.08 -11.27 -4.73
CA ILE A 11 7.31 -10.96 -4.01
C ILE A 11 7.22 -9.59 -3.33
N LEU A 12 6.67 -8.59 -4.02
CA LEU A 12 6.44 -7.26 -3.41
C LEU A 12 5.47 -7.33 -2.22
N ASP A 13 4.40 -8.13 -2.32
CA ASP A 13 3.44 -8.33 -1.25
C ASP A 13 4.13 -8.92 0.00
N GLU A 14 5.02 -9.89 -0.19
CA GLU A 14 5.77 -10.49 0.90
C GLU A 14 6.76 -9.50 1.54
N ILE A 15 7.50 -8.75 0.73
CA ILE A 15 8.43 -7.72 1.20
C ILE A 15 7.68 -6.65 2.00
N PHE A 16 6.57 -6.13 1.49
CA PHE A 16 5.80 -5.08 2.17
C PHE A 16 5.12 -5.59 3.44
N MET A 17 4.72 -6.87 3.47
CA MET A 17 4.19 -7.51 4.67
C MET A 17 5.25 -7.54 5.78
N TRP A 18 6.45 -8.03 5.49
CA TRP A 18 7.54 -8.07 6.46
C TRP A 18 8.00 -6.67 6.90
N LEU A 19 8.08 -5.73 5.95
CA LEU A 19 8.44 -4.34 6.24
C LEU A 19 7.41 -3.67 7.15
N SER A 20 6.13 -3.86 6.89
CA SER A 20 5.05 -3.32 7.72
C SER A 20 5.06 -3.92 9.13
N PHE A 21 5.29 -5.23 9.25
CA PHE A 21 5.39 -5.92 10.53
C PHE A 21 6.59 -5.42 11.34
N LEU A 22 7.75 -5.32 10.70
CA LEU A 22 8.98 -4.85 11.34
C LEU A 22 8.85 -3.38 11.80
N THR A 23 8.23 -2.54 10.97
CA THR A 23 8.02 -1.12 11.28
C THR A 23 7.02 -0.97 12.43
N LEU A 24 5.92 -1.73 12.43
CA LEU A 24 4.94 -1.73 13.51
C LEU A 24 5.57 -2.16 14.84
N GLY A 25 6.30 -3.28 14.84
CA GLY A 25 6.99 -3.79 16.03
C GLY A 25 8.05 -2.81 16.53
N GLY A 26 8.86 -2.27 15.60
CA GLY A 26 9.91 -1.31 15.92
C GLY A 26 9.36 -0.02 16.54
N MET A 27 8.31 0.59 15.95
CA MET A 27 7.73 1.81 16.50
C MET A 27 7.02 1.57 17.84
N THR A 28 6.37 0.41 18.01
CA THR A 28 5.75 0.04 19.29
C THR A 28 6.78 -0.08 20.40
N LEU A 29 7.88 -0.78 20.14
CA LEU A 29 9.00 -0.92 21.06
C LEU A 29 9.60 0.45 21.39
N LEU A 30 9.80 1.29 20.39
CA LEU A 30 10.40 2.61 20.51
C LEU A 30 9.55 3.56 21.37
N ILE A 31 8.23 3.56 21.15
CA ILE A 31 7.27 4.33 21.95
C ILE A 31 7.24 3.80 23.40
N THR A 32 7.27 2.48 23.59
CA THR A 32 7.31 1.87 24.93
C THR A 32 8.55 2.30 25.69
N ILE A 33 9.74 2.24 25.08
CA ILE A 33 10.99 2.72 25.67
C ILE A 33 10.90 4.20 26.01
N GLN A 34 10.35 5.02 25.12
CA GLN A 34 10.17 6.46 25.34
C GLN A 34 9.30 6.75 26.56
N VAL A 35 8.18 6.01 26.71
CA VAL A 35 7.29 6.17 27.88
C VAL A 35 8.04 5.82 29.17
N ILE A 36 8.80 4.73 29.18
CA ILE A 36 9.63 4.34 30.34
C ILE A 36 10.67 5.42 30.67
N CYS A 37 11.40 5.90 29.64
CA CYS A 37 12.40 6.96 29.84
C CYS A 37 11.78 8.25 30.36
N ARG A 38 10.60 8.64 29.86
CA ARG A 38 9.90 9.86 30.26
C ARG A 38 9.42 9.80 31.70
N PHE A 39 8.82 8.68 32.12
CA PHE A 39 8.18 8.60 33.46
C PHE A 39 9.13 8.10 34.56
N ILE A 40 10.06 7.18 34.26
CA ILE A 40 10.97 6.58 35.24
C ILE A 40 12.28 7.38 35.30
N LEU A 41 12.89 7.65 34.13
CA LEU A 41 14.19 8.34 34.06
C LEU A 41 14.05 9.87 34.03
N LYS A 42 12.82 10.40 33.86
CA LYS A 42 12.52 11.85 33.72
C LYS A 42 13.33 12.52 32.60
N ALA A 43 13.80 11.74 31.62
CA ALA A 43 14.57 12.16 30.45
C ALA A 43 13.80 11.86 29.19
N PRO A 44 12.99 12.81 28.64
CA PRO A 44 12.22 12.58 27.44
C PRO A 44 13.11 12.50 26.20
N LEU A 45 12.91 11.45 25.39
CA LEU A 45 13.62 11.22 24.14
C LEU A 45 12.82 11.86 22.98
N ALA A 46 13.09 13.12 22.66
CA ALA A 46 12.35 13.84 21.60
C ALA A 46 12.49 13.17 20.21
N TRP A 47 13.65 12.61 19.90
CA TRP A 47 13.92 11.94 18.63
C TRP A 47 13.11 10.66 18.42
N SER A 48 12.71 9.97 19.49
CA SER A 48 11.98 8.70 19.39
C SER A 48 10.56 8.89 18.89
N VAL A 49 9.90 9.99 19.26
CA VAL A 49 8.55 10.34 18.74
C VAL A 49 8.63 10.62 17.25
N GLU A 50 9.66 11.33 16.83
CA GLU A 50 9.85 11.69 15.43
C GLU A 50 10.12 10.43 14.58
N LEU A 51 11.00 9.55 15.03
CA LEU A 51 11.30 8.29 14.35
C LEU A 51 10.08 7.37 14.27
N ALA A 52 9.27 7.29 15.34
CA ALA A 52 8.03 6.54 15.32
C ALA A 52 7.02 7.11 14.31
N SER A 53 6.92 8.44 14.21
CA SER A 53 6.06 9.10 13.20
C SER A 53 6.51 8.77 11.77
N PHE A 54 7.81 8.68 11.51
CA PHE A 54 8.34 8.29 10.19
C PHE A 54 8.01 6.83 9.87
N GLY A 55 8.20 5.94 10.86
CA GLY A 55 7.78 4.54 10.74
C GLY A 55 6.29 4.40 10.45
N PHE A 56 5.45 5.22 11.09
CA PHE A 56 4.01 5.24 10.86
C PHE A 56 3.65 5.61 9.41
N ILE A 57 4.32 6.61 8.82
CA ILE A 57 4.13 6.97 7.41
C ILE A 57 4.45 5.78 6.50
N TRP A 58 5.61 5.16 6.66
CA TRP A 58 6.02 4.02 5.85
C TRP A 58 5.06 2.83 5.98
N MET A 59 4.72 2.46 7.23
CA MET A 59 3.78 1.40 7.51
C MET A 59 2.42 1.66 6.85
N THR A 60 1.90 2.89 6.94
CA THR A 60 0.58 3.24 6.38
C THR A 60 0.52 2.98 4.88
N PHE A 61 1.55 3.36 4.13
CA PHE A 61 1.56 3.16 2.68
C PHE A 61 1.83 1.71 2.27
N PHE A 62 2.68 0.98 3.00
CA PHE A 62 2.95 -0.43 2.72
C PHE A 62 1.76 -1.33 3.12
N ALA A 63 1.20 -1.12 4.30
CA ALA A 63 0.01 -1.83 4.74
C ALA A 63 -1.22 -1.46 3.89
N GLY A 64 -1.33 -0.18 3.49
CA GLY A 64 -2.36 0.30 2.57
C GLY A 64 -2.31 -0.41 1.21
N TYR A 65 -1.11 -0.60 0.65
CA TYR A 65 -0.91 -1.39 -0.56
C TYR A 65 -1.38 -2.84 -0.39
N LEU A 66 -0.98 -3.51 0.70
CA LEU A 66 -1.40 -4.88 0.98
C LEU A 66 -2.92 -4.99 1.19
N GLY A 67 -3.51 -4.03 1.92
CA GLY A 67 -4.94 -3.95 2.15
C GLY A 67 -5.71 -3.75 0.86
N ALA A 68 -5.26 -2.85 0.00
CA ALA A 68 -5.87 -2.60 -1.30
C ALA A 68 -5.88 -3.85 -2.19
N ARG A 69 -4.76 -4.55 -2.29
CA ARG A 69 -4.67 -5.79 -3.08
C ARG A 69 -5.57 -6.90 -2.54
N ARG A 70 -5.64 -7.07 -1.23
CA ARG A 70 -6.55 -8.05 -0.62
C ARG A 70 -8.03 -7.65 -0.71
N ALA A 71 -8.33 -6.36 -0.53
CA ALA A 71 -9.69 -5.85 -0.61
C ALA A 71 -10.26 -5.86 -2.03
N GLN A 72 -9.42 -5.82 -3.07
CA GLN A 72 -9.87 -5.92 -4.47
C GLN A 72 -10.68 -7.20 -4.73
N HIS A 73 -10.33 -8.31 -4.07
CA HIS A 73 -11.07 -9.56 -4.21
C HIS A 73 -12.41 -9.54 -3.47
N ILE A 74 -12.50 -8.86 -2.33
CA ILE A 74 -13.70 -8.86 -1.44
C ILE A 74 -14.72 -7.79 -1.85
N SER A 75 -14.28 -6.57 -2.13
CA SER A 75 -15.18 -5.44 -2.46
C SER A 75 -15.93 -5.66 -3.77
N VAL A 76 -15.30 -6.39 -4.65
CA VAL A 76 -15.86 -6.68 -5.96
C VAL A 76 -17.00 -7.68 -5.86
N GLU A 77 -16.93 -8.67 -4.98
CA GLU A 77 -17.99 -9.70 -4.82
C GLU A 77 -19.28 -9.11 -4.26
N LEU A 78 -19.20 -8.21 -3.27
CA LEU A 78 -20.38 -7.60 -2.65
C LEU A 78 -21.20 -6.72 -3.61
N VAL A 79 -20.55 -5.95 -4.46
CA VAL A 79 -21.22 -5.08 -5.46
C VAL A 79 -21.66 -5.90 -6.68
N GLN A 80 -21.03 -7.05 -6.89
CA GLN A 80 -21.26 -7.90 -8.06
C GLN A 80 -22.66 -8.52 -8.09
N ASN A 81 -23.25 -8.78 -6.93
CA ASN A 81 -24.55 -9.44 -6.85
C ASN A 81 -25.74 -8.51 -7.16
N LEU A 82 -25.52 -7.19 -7.29
CA LEU A 82 -26.58 -6.20 -7.55
C LEU A 82 -26.73 -5.80 -9.05
N PHE A 83 -25.70 -6.03 -9.89
CA PHE A 83 -25.69 -5.50 -11.28
C PHE A 83 -25.40 -6.60 -12.33
N PRO A 84 -25.94 -6.47 -13.58
CA PRO A 84 -25.64 -7.39 -14.67
C PRO A 84 -24.14 -7.38 -15.03
N ALA A 85 -23.62 -8.55 -15.46
CA ALA A 85 -22.20 -8.83 -15.66
C ALA A 85 -21.44 -7.81 -16.54
N ALA A 86 -22.10 -7.21 -17.54
CA ALA A 86 -21.48 -6.22 -18.42
C ALA A 86 -21.21 -4.88 -17.72
N VAL A 87 -22.16 -4.40 -16.90
CA VAL A 87 -22.02 -3.15 -16.12
C VAL A 87 -20.94 -3.30 -15.07
N LYS A 88 -20.87 -4.46 -14.42
CA LYS A 88 -19.89 -4.86 -13.46
C LYS A 88 -18.44 -4.74 -13.96
N LYS A 89 -18.16 -5.27 -15.15
CA LYS A 89 -16.83 -5.24 -15.78
C LYS A 89 -16.39 -3.80 -16.08
N SER A 90 -17.31 -2.98 -16.58
CA SER A 90 -17.04 -1.56 -16.88
C SER A 90 -16.80 -0.75 -15.60
N MET A 91 -17.59 -0.94 -14.56
CA MET A 91 -17.40 -0.26 -13.27
C MET A 91 -16.06 -0.60 -12.62
N LYS A 92 -15.64 -1.87 -12.65
CA LYS A 92 -14.33 -2.30 -12.16
C LYS A 92 -13.19 -1.59 -12.88
N CYS A 93 -13.25 -1.57 -14.21
CA CYS A 93 -12.21 -0.95 -15.03
C CYS A 93 -12.13 0.56 -14.76
N ILE A 94 -13.26 1.26 -14.73
CA ILE A 94 -13.31 2.69 -14.46
C ILE A 94 -12.77 3.01 -13.05
N SER A 95 -13.20 2.27 -12.04
CA SER A 95 -12.72 2.45 -10.66
C SER A 95 -11.21 2.22 -10.56
N ALA A 96 -10.69 1.15 -11.16
CA ALA A 96 -9.27 0.86 -11.16
C ALA A 96 -8.45 1.93 -11.88
N LEU A 97 -8.95 2.45 -13.02
CA LEU A 97 -8.29 3.53 -13.76
C LEU A 97 -8.27 4.84 -12.98
N ILE A 98 -9.38 5.24 -12.35
CA ILE A 98 -9.46 6.46 -11.54
C ILE A 98 -8.50 6.36 -10.36
N THR A 99 -8.49 5.23 -9.66
CA THR A 99 -7.61 5.00 -8.51
C THR A 99 -6.14 4.99 -8.93
N SER A 100 -5.81 4.32 -10.04
CA SER A 100 -4.45 4.34 -10.60
C SER A 100 -4.01 5.75 -10.96
N ALA A 101 -4.85 6.51 -11.67
CA ALA A 101 -4.56 7.89 -12.05
C ALA A 101 -4.31 8.78 -10.83
N PHE A 102 -5.11 8.63 -9.78
CA PHE A 102 -4.93 9.35 -8.52
C PHE A 102 -3.55 9.06 -7.89
N PHE A 103 -3.17 7.79 -7.72
CA PHE A 103 -1.88 7.45 -7.13
C PHE A 103 -0.69 7.88 -7.99
N LEU A 104 -0.78 7.76 -9.31
CA LEU A 104 0.26 8.23 -10.22
C LEU A 104 0.39 9.77 -10.20
N MET A 105 -0.72 10.49 -10.05
CA MET A 105 -0.71 11.94 -9.84
C MET A 105 0.00 12.31 -8.54
N VAL A 106 -0.25 11.58 -7.44
CA VAL A 106 0.44 11.79 -6.15
C VAL A 106 1.95 11.57 -6.32
N VAL A 107 2.37 10.50 -7.02
CA VAL A 107 3.79 10.23 -7.32
C VAL A 107 4.41 11.38 -8.11
N TYR A 108 3.74 11.87 -9.14
CA TYR A 108 4.22 13.01 -9.94
C TYR A 108 4.44 14.27 -9.10
N TYR A 109 3.48 14.64 -8.24
CA TYR A 109 3.63 15.78 -7.35
C TYR A 109 4.73 15.59 -6.31
N LEU A 110 4.89 14.39 -5.74
CA LEU A 110 5.99 14.09 -4.82
C LEU A 110 7.36 14.25 -5.49
N LEU A 111 7.50 13.79 -6.72
CA LEU A 111 8.74 13.96 -7.49
C LEU A 111 9.01 15.44 -7.80
N THR A 112 7.99 16.22 -8.09
CA THR A 112 8.12 17.67 -8.33
C THR A 112 8.54 18.42 -7.06
N LEU A 113 8.05 17.99 -5.90
CA LEU A 113 8.40 18.59 -4.61
C LEU A 113 9.73 18.04 -4.02
N TRP A 114 10.35 17.03 -4.65
CA TRP A 114 11.49 16.30 -4.11
C TRP A 114 12.66 17.21 -3.66
N SER A 115 13.01 18.18 -4.48
CA SER A 115 14.09 19.13 -4.16
C SER A 115 13.75 20.04 -2.98
N LYS A 116 12.48 20.44 -2.84
CA LYS A 116 12.01 21.23 -1.69
C LYS A 116 11.99 20.42 -0.41
N LEU A 117 11.57 19.16 -0.49
CA LEU A 117 11.58 18.23 0.64
C LEU A 117 13.01 17.90 1.10
N ALA A 118 13.96 17.81 0.17
CA ALA A 118 15.37 17.59 0.50
C ALA A 118 16.01 18.77 1.24
N ALA A 119 15.51 20.00 1.01
CA ALA A 119 15.97 21.19 1.71
C ALA A 119 15.38 21.35 3.12
N GLN A 120 14.32 20.61 3.45
CA GLN A 120 13.69 20.60 4.77
C GLN A 120 14.25 19.45 5.61
N THR A 121 14.63 19.75 6.85
CA THR A 121 15.10 18.76 7.82
C THR A 121 14.11 18.59 8.95
N SER A 122 14.09 17.41 9.55
CA SER A 122 13.30 17.13 10.74
C SER A 122 13.86 17.85 11.97
N ALA A 123 13.00 18.13 12.95
CA ALA A 123 13.34 19.02 14.07
C ALA A 123 14.30 18.37 15.09
N ALA A 124 14.16 17.07 15.37
CA ALA A 124 14.97 16.38 16.38
C ALA A 124 16.12 15.57 15.77
N LEU A 125 15.90 14.93 14.63
CA LEU A 125 16.88 14.04 13.98
C LEU A 125 17.70 14.73 12.89
N ASN A 126 17.30 15.93 12.43
CA ASN A 126 17.91 16.64 11.29
C ASN A 126 18.01 15.81 10.01
N ILE A 127 17.10 14.83 9.84
CA ILE A 127 17.03 14.00 8.63
C ILE A 127 16.27 14.78 7.55
N PRO A 128 16.77 14.83 6.30
CA PRO A 128 16.02 15.44 5.21
C PRO A 128 14.68 14.78 4.98
N MET A 129 13.62 15.59 4.84
CA MET A 129 12.23 15.11 4.75
C MET A 129 11.98 14.21 3.53
N ASN A 130 12.75 14.34 2.45
CA ASN A 130 12.62 13.47 1.27
C ASN A 130 12.77 11.98 1.59
N TYR A 131 13.65 11.60 2.56
CA TYR A 131 13.79 10.19 2.98
C TYR A 131 12.54 9.68 3.69
N ILE A 132 11.86 10.54 4.43
CA ILE A 132 10.62 10.20 5.14
C ILE A 132 9.50 9.93 4.14
N TYR A 133 9.36 10.81 3.13
CA TYR A 133 8.37 10.68 2.07
C TYR A 133 8.70 9.60 1.02
N LEU A 134 9.90 9.01 1.06
CA LEU A 134 10.31 7.93 0.15
C LEU A 134 9.40 6.69 0.31
N GLY A 135 9.02 6.34 1.54
CA GLY A 135 8.07 5.26 1.78
C GLY A 135 6.69 5.50 1.15
N MET A 136 6.21 6.75 1.24
CA MET A 136 4.98 7.18 0.57
C MET A 136 5.11 7.09 -0.96
N LEU A 137 6.22 7.53 -1.52
CA LEU A 137 6.48 7.50 -2.96
C LEU A 137 6.47 6.06 -3.49
N ILE A 138 7.19 5.14 -2.81
CA ILE A 138 7.24 3.73 -3.19
C ILE A 138 5.85 3.08 -3.07
N GLY A 139 5.16 3.29 -1.95
CA GLY A 139 3.84 2.73 -1.72
C GLY A 139 2.80 3.20 -2.74
N CYS A 140 2.76 4.52 -3.02
CA CYS A 140 1.87 5.08 -4.05
C CYS A 140 2.20 4.61 -5.46
N ALA A 141 3.49 4.48 -5.80
CA ALA A 141 3.90 3.96 -7.11
C ALA A 141 3.45 2.50 -7.29
N CYS A 142 3.67 1.66 -6.28
CA CYS A 142 3.23 0.27 -6.31
C CYS A 142 1.70 0.13 -6.36
N LEU A 143 0.97 0.96 -5.62
CA LEU A 143 -0.50 1.02 -5.69
C LEU A 143 -0.98 1.42 -7.10
N GLY A 144 -0.45 2.50 -7.65
CA GLY A 144 -0.82 2.97 -8.98
C GLY A 144 -0.57 1.91 -10.06
N LEU A 145 0.60 1.26 -10.02
CA LEU A 145 0.95 0.19 -10.96
C LEU A 145 0.09 -1.06 -10.78
N SER A 146 -0.24 -1.44 -9.53
CA SER A 146 -1.11 -2.58 -9.25
C SER A 146 -2.51 -2.37 -9.82
N TYR A 147 -3.13 -1.21 -9.56
CA TYR A 147 -4.45 -0.89 -10.10
C TYR A 147 -4.44 -0.75 -11.63
N LEU A 148 -3.37 -0.24 -12.23
CA LEU A 148 -3.22 -0.19 -13.67
C LEU A 148 -3.14 -1.60 -14.27
N TYR A 149 -2.37 -2.48 -13.63
CA TYR A 149 -2.28 -3.89 -14.05
C TYR A 149 -3.63 -4.60 -13.99
N ASP A 150 -4.40 -4.38 -12.92
CA ASP A 150 -5.73 -4.97 -12.76
C ASP A 150 -6.71 -4.42 -13.81
N ALA A 151 -6.67 -3.13 -14.13
CA ALA A 151 -7.47 -2.54 -15.20
C ALA A 151 -7.17 -3.19 -16.56
N VAL A 152 -5.89 -3.43 -16.86
CA VAL A 152 -5.46 -4.11 -18.10
C VAL A 152 -5.88 -5.58 -18.08
N LYS A 153 -5.77 -6.27 -16.96
CA LYS A 153 -6.16 -7.68 -16.81
C LYS A 153 -7.66 -7.90 -17.07
N ILE A 154 -8.51 -6.96 -16.67
CA ILE A 154 -9.96 -7.01 -16.91
C ILE A 154 -10.28 -7.02 -18.42
N TRP A 155 -9.45 -6.40 -19.25
CA TRP A 155 -9.64 -6.33 -20.71
C TRP A 155 -9.02 -7.50 -21.47
N LEU A 156 -8.00 -8.17 -20.91
CA LEU A 156 -7.45 -9.39 -21.51
C LEU A 156 -8.42 -10.55 -21.28
N PRO A 157 -8.80 -11.32 -22.31
CA PRO A 157 -9.66 -12.48 -22.12
C PRO A 157 -8.93 -13.50 -21.23
N GLU A 158 -9.56 -13.89 -20.13
CA GLU A 158 -9.11 -14.95 -19.24
C GLU A 158 -9.02 -16.27 -20.04
N SER A 159 -7.80 -16.67 -20.40
CA SER A 159 -7.53 -18.02 -20.86
C SER A 159 -7.57 -18.95 -19.64
N GLY A 160 -8.74 -19.48 -19.31
CA GLY A 160 -8.92 -20.74 -18.59
C GLY A 160 -8.80 -20.69 -17.07
N GLU A 161 -9.81 -20.12 -16.38
CA GLU A 161 -10.20 -20.53 -15.03
C GLU A 161 -11.70 -20.23 -14.84
N ALA A 162 -12.53 -20.81 -15.70
CA ALA A 162 -13.96 -20.99 -15.47
C ALA A 162 -14.18 -22.49 -15.34
N GLN A 163 -14.72 -22.94 -14.23
CA GLN A 163 -15.20 -24.30 -13.91
C GLN A 163 -14.29 -25.11 -12.98
N SER A 164 -14.43 -24.85 -11.67
CA SER A 164 -14.27 -25.92 -10.69
C SER A 164 -15.05 -25.66 -9.38
N ASP A 165 -16.20 -24.97 -9.43
CA ASP A 165 -17.08 -24.85 -8.23
C ASP A 165 -18.58 -25.07 -8.54
N GLU A 166 -18.92 -25.86 -9.56
CA GLU A 166 -20.29 -26.38 -9.75
C GLU A 166 -20.32 -27.92 -9.68
N GLY A 167 -19.85 -28.51 -8.60
CA GLY A 167 -19.79 -29.95 -8.56
C GLY A 167 -19.82 -30.63 -7.18
N VAL A 168 -20.22 -29.93 -6.12
CA VAL A 168 -20.39 -30.62 -4.80
C VAL A 168 -21.60 -30.05 -4.05
N ILE A 169 -22.80 -30.12 -4.63
CA ILE A 169 -24.06 -30.19 -3.88
C ILE A 169 -25.06 -31.01 -4.72
N SER A 170 -24.84 -32.31 -4.75
CA SER A 170 -25.89 -33.27 -5.05
C SER A 170 -25.40 -34.67 -4.63
N GLU A 171 -25.49 -34.97 -3.32
CA GLU A 171 -25.87 -36.30 -2.79
C GLU A 171 -26.16 -36.11 -1.31
#